data_adc4e77d1a5b27f4478c59fbefc699d4
#
_entry.id   adc4e77d1a5b27f4478c59fbefc699d4
#
_cell.length_a   1.000
_cell.length_b   1.000
_cell.length_c   1.000
_cell.angle_alpha   90.00
_cell.angle_beta   90.00
_cell.angle_gamma   90.00
#
_symmetry.space_group_name_H-M   'P 1'
#
loop_
_entity.id
_entity.type
_entity.pdbx_description
1 polymer ?
#
loop_
_entity_poly.entity_id
_entity_poly.type
_entity_poly.pdbx_seq_one_letter_code
_entity_poly.pdbx_strand_id
1 'polypeptide(L)'
;MTDTNSIYNQLGVSDKVLRFGQEVLAGLSDQFRHIDQVAEFNQAKVIAAMQKNRVNATHFNLSTGYGYDDEGRDNLERVYADCFGTEAALVRPQITCGTHALALALGANLLPGDELLSPVGGPYDTLEEVIGIRPSPCSLKEYGVSYRQVDLLPGGGFDYDGIRAAINEKTKLITIQRSKGYATRPSYSVEEIGKLIAFCKECKPDVLCMVDNCYGEFVETQEPTNVGADMVVGSLIKNLGGGLAPTGGYVCGRKECIERCAYRLSAPGLGREVGANLGLLTSFYQGLFLAPTVVSSAVRGAVFAAGCYEKLGFREVGRRKNYYRELHEDALLMTVEFDHGP
;
A
#
# COMPACT_ATOMS: atom_id res chain seq x y z
N MET A 1 38.35 -17.10 1.10
CA MET A 1 36.95 -16.94 0.69
C MET A 1 36.14 -17.97 1.45
N THR A 2 35.26 -17.56 2.32
CA THR A 2 34.36 -18.49 3.02
C THR A 2 33.44 -19.10 1.95
N ASP A 3 33.45 -20.42 1.89
CA ASP A 3 32.63 -21.14 0.92
C ASP A 3 31.15 -20.95 1.24
N THR A 4 30.50 -20.04 0.54
CA THR A 4 29.08 -19.69 0.73
C THR A 4 28.18 -20.94 0.55
N ASN A 5 28.61 -21.90 -0.28
CA ASN A 5 27.90 -23.17 -0.48
C ASN A 5 27.85 -24.02 0.79
N SER A 6 28.88 -23.93 1.65
CA SER A 6 28.94 -24.64 2.92
C SER A 6 27.83 -24.26 3.89
N ILE A 7 27.43 -22.96 3.91
CA ILE A 7 26.35 -22.47 4.78
C ILE A 7 24.99 -22.98 4.29
N TYR A 8 24.74 -22.93 2.99
CA TYR A 8 23.48 -23.42 2.42
C TYR A 8 23.34 -24.93 2.61
N ASN A 9 24.45 -25.70 2.49
CA ASN A 9 24.44 -27.13 2.76
C ASN A 9 24.11 -27.45 4.22
N GLN A 10 24.56 -26.61 5.19
CA GLN A 10 24.17 -26.74 6.59
C GLN A 10 22.66 -26.50 6.82
N LEU A 11 22.03 -25.70 5.98
CA LEU A 11 20.58 -25.46 5.98
C LEU A 11 19.78 -26.54 5.22
N GLY A 12 20.46 -27.60 4.73
CA GLY A 12 19.83 -28.70 4.00
C GLY A 12 19.58 -28.41 2.51
N VAL A 13 20.14 -27.34 1.97
CA VAL A 13 20.05 -27.02 0.54
C VAL A 13 21.12 -27.76 -0.22
N SER A 14 20.73 -28.64 -1.14
CA SER A 14 21.66 -29.43 -1.93
C SER A 14 22.38 -28.62 -3.01
N ASP A 15 23.55 -29.06 -3.44
CA ASP A 15 24.31 -28.43 -4.54
C ASP A 15 23.49 -28.33 -5.85
N LYS A 16 22.59 -29.30 -6.09
CA LYS A 16 21.70 -29.27 -7.26
C LYS A 16 20.74 -28.04 -7.17
N VAL A 17 20.14 -27.81 -6.01
CA VAL A 17 19.25 -26.69 -5.78
C VAL A 17 20.00 -25.36 -5.83
N LEU A 18 21.22 -25.31 -5.27
CA LEU A 18 22.07 -24.12 -5.34
C LEU A 18 22.40 -23.72 -6.79
N ARG A 19 22.84 -24.71 -7.61
CA ARG A 19 23.12 -24.47 -9.03
C ARG A 19 21.88 -23.96 -9.77
N PHE A 20 20.73 -24.60 -9.55
CA PHE A 20 19.47 -24.17 -10.13
C PHE A 20 19.15 -22.71 -9.78
N GLY A 21 19.26 -22.36 -8.49
CA GLY A 21 19.04 -20.97 -8.04
C GLY A 21 20.02 -19.98 -8.67
N GLN A 22 21.31 -20.34 -8.80
CA GLN A 22 22.32 -19.50 -9.45
C GLN A 22 22.02 -19.27 -10.94
N GLU A 23 21.54 -20.30 -11.64
CA GLU A 23 21.11 -20.18 -13.03
C GLU A 23 19.89 -19.25 -13.19
N VAL A 24 18.90 -19.34 -12.26
CA VAL A 24 17.77 -18.42 -12.24
C VAL A 24 18.25 -16.98 -12.02
N LEU A 25 19.11 -16.77 -11.01
CA LEU A 25 19.66 -15.44 -10.69
C LEU A 25 20.40 -14.82 -11.88
N ALA A 26 21.18 -15.62 -12.62
CA ALA A 26 21.90 -15.13 -13.80
C ALA A 26 20.95 -14.57 -14.88
N GLY A 27 19.77 -15.17 -15.03
CA GLY A 27 18.74 -14.69 -15.96
C GLY A 27 17.97 -13.43 -15.50
N LEU A 28 18.10 -13.05 -14.23
CA LEU A 28 17.34 -11.93 -13.62
C LEU A 28 18.16 -10.64 -13.42
N SER A 29 19.37 -10.57 -14.00
CA SER A 29 20.32 -9.48 -13.76
C SER A 29 19.75 -8.09 -14.11
N ASP A 30 18.97 -7.97 -15.19
CA ASP A 30 18.42 -6.69 -15.62
C ASP A 30 17.26 -6.25 -14.72
N GLN A 31 16.38 -7.18 -14.32
CA GLN A 31 15.32 -6.91 -13.36
C GLN A 31 15.89 -6.47 -12.02
N PHE A 32 16.94 -7.14 -11.55
CA PHE A 32 17.59 -6.77 -10.29
C PHE A 32 18.27 -5.40 -10.36
N ARG A 33 18.92 -5.08 -11.48
CA ARG A 33 19.49 -3.75 -11.70
C ARG A 33 18.42 -2.66 -11.66
N HIS A 34 17.27 -2.91 -12.27
CA HIS A 34 16.15 -1.97 -12.21
C HIS A 34 15.64 -1.79 -10.76
N ILE A 35 15.46 -2.88 -10.02
CA ILE A 35 15.05 -2.82 -8.61
C ILE A 35 16.04 -2.02 -7.78
N ASP A 36 17.36 -2.21 -8.00
CA ASP A 36 18.39 -1.48 -7.28
C ASP A 36 18.35 0.03 -7.60
N GLN A 37 18.11 0.41 -8.86
CA GLN A 37 17.95 1.82 -9.27
C GLN A 37 16.72 2.46 -8.61
N VAL A 38 15.60 1.75 -8.53
CA VAL A 38 14.39 2.22 -7.83
C VAL A 38 14.66 2.39 -6.34
N ALA A 39 15.37 1.45 -5.73
CA ALA A 39 15.74 1.52 -4.31
C ALA A 39 16.66 2.71 -4.03
N GLU A 40 17.68 2.92 -4.86
CA GLU A 40 18.61 4.06 -4.75
C GLU A 40 17.85 5.40 -4.85
N PHE A 41 16.96 5.54 -5.84
CA PHE A 41 16.15 6.73 -5.99
C PHE A 41 15.28 7.00 -4.75
N ASN A 42 14.57 5.99 -4.27
CA ASN A 42 13.71 6.14 -3.10
C ASN A 42 14.51 6.40 -1.82
N GLN A 43 15.70 5.78 -1.68
CA GLN A 43 16.59 6.08 -0.56
C GLN A 43 17.04 7.53 -0.57
N ALA A 44 17.44 8.05 -1.72
CA ALA A 44 17.81 9.44 -1.88
C ALA A 44 16.63 10.38 -1.58
N LYS A 45 15.42 10.04 -2.03
CA LYS A 45 14.18 10.77 -1.73
C LYS A 45 13.91 10.86 -0.23
N VAL A 46 14.02 9.74 0.49
CA VAL A 46 13.84 9.72 1.95
C VAL A 46 14.91 10.55 2.66
N ILE A 47 16.18 10.41 2.27
CA ILE A 47 17.27 11.21 2.83
C ILE A 47 17.04 12.71 2.59
N ALA A 48 16.66 13.09 1.39
CA ALA A 48 16.37 14.49 1.05
C ALA A 48 15.21 15.05 1.90
N ALA A 49 14.14 14.29 2.10
CA ALA A 49 13.02 14.68 2.96
C ALA A 49 13.44 14.85 4.42
N MET A 50 14.26 13.92 4.95
CA MET A 50 14.77 14.01 6.32
C MET A 50 15.72 15.22 6.49
N GLN A 51 16.60 15.49 5.53
CA GLN A 51 17.48 16.65 5.55
C GLN A 51 16.72 17.96 5.46
N LYS A 52 15.76 18.08 4.56
CA LYS A 52 14.88 19.25 4.41
C LYS A 52 14.18 19.59 5.71
N ASN A 53 13.68 18.58 6.42
CA ASN A 53 12.99 18.71 7.68
C ASN A 53 13.93 18.68 8.90
N ARG A 54 15.26 18.69 8.68
CA ARG A 54 16.30 18.78 9.74
C ARG A 54 16.12 17.74 10.83
N VAL A 55 15.81 16.50 10.44
CA VAL A 55 15.65 15.41 11.42
C VAL A 55 16.87 15.30 12.31
N ASN A 56 16.66 15.28 13.62
CA ASN A 56 17.71 15.25 14.63
C ASN A 56 17.23 14.52 15.89
N ALA A 57 18.11 14.36 16.87
CA ALA A 57 17.86 13.58 18.07
C ALA A 57 16.63 14.03 18.90
N THR A 58 16.28 15.31 18.88
CA THR A 58 15.12 15.81 19.63
C THR A 58 13.79 15.29 19.11
N HIS A 59 13.73 14.94 17.81
CA HIS A 59 12.54 14.35 17.20
C HIS A 59 12.25 12.91 17.66
N PHE A 60 13.15 12.30 18.42
CA PHE A 60 12.96 10.94 18.96
C PHE A 60 12.50 10.97 20.41
N ASN A 61 12.28 12.15 21.00
CA ASN A 61 11.83 12.28 22.37
C ASN A 61 10.44 11.66 22.57
N LEU A 62 10.28 10.95 23.67
CA LEU A 62 9.02 10.38 24.10
C LEU A 62 8.03 11.50 24.45
N SER A 63 6.80 11.42 23.95
CA SER A 63 5.67 12.16 24.48
C SER A 63 4.59 11.23 25.00
N THR A 64 3.88 11.68 26.03
CA THR A 64 2.78 10.98 26.70
C THR A 64 1.60 11.93 26.95
N GLY A 65 0.48 11.41 27.45
CA GLY A 65 -0.70 12.21 27.73
C GLY A 65 -1.34 12.77 26.45
N TYR A 66 -1.60 14.05 26.42
CA TYR A 66 -2.22 14.69 25.26
C TYR A 66 -1.27 14.80 24.05
N GLY A 67 0.05 14.87 24.29
CA GLY A 67 1.01 15.03 23.21
C GLY A 67 0.94 16.37 22.49
N TYR A 68 0.54 17.45 23.18
CA TYR A 68 0.63 18.81 22.63
C TYR A 68 2.07 19.15 22.29
N ASP A 69 2.28 19.90 21.20
CA ASP A 69 3.61 20.37 20.77
C ASP A 69 4.64 19.24 20.58
N ASP A 70 4.20 18.07 20.14
CA ASP A 70 5.07 16.95 19.82
C ASP A 70 5.83 17.22 18.51
N GLU A 71 6.99 17.88 18.63
CA GLU A 71 7.82 18.28 17.49
C GLU A 71 8.26 17.07 16.65
N GLY A 72 8.52 15.93 17.27
CA GLY A 72 8.96 14.73 16.57
C GLY A 72 7.86 14.14 15.71
N ARG A 73 6.63 14.05 16.23
CA ARG A 73 5.45 13.63 15.51
C ARG A 73 5.16 14.56 14.33
N ASP A 74 5.12 15.86 14.58
CA ASP A 74 4.78 16.85 13.56
C ASP A 74 5.85 16.92 12.48
N ASN A 75 7.11 16.72 12.85
CA ASN A 75 8.21 16.64 11.90
C ASN A 75 8.15 15.37 11.04
N LEU A 76 7.80 14.21 11.62
CA LEU A 76 7.61 12.96 10.88
C LEU A 76 6.54 13.11 9.80
N GLU A 77 5.43 13.77 10.13
CA GLU A 77 4.36 14.04 9.17
C GLU A 77 4.84 14.92 8.01
N ARG A 78 5.70 15.92 8.26
CA ARG A 78 6.33 16.71 7.19
C ARG A 78 7.28 15.87 6.32
N VAL A 79 8.06 14.99 6.92
CA VAL A 79 8.94 14.07 6.19
C VAL A 79 8.14 13.16 5.27
N TYR A 80 7.03 12.60 5.76
CA TYR A 80 6.13 11.78 4.93
C TYR A 80 5.49 12.59 3.80
N ALA A 81 5.00 13.79 4.08
CA ALA A 81 4.44 14.68 3.05
C ALA A 81 5.46 14.95 1.93
N ASP A 82 6.71 15.21 2.28
CA ASP A 82 7.79 15.42 1.31
C ASP A 82 8.13 14.14 0.52
N CYS A 83 8.17 12.97 1.17
CA CYS A 83 8.42 11.69 0.49
C CYS A 83 7.34 11.36 -0.55
N PHE A 84 6.10 11.71 -0.27
CA PHE A 84 4.96 11.45 -1.15
C PHE A 84 4.60 12.63 -2.06
N GLY A 85 5.31 13.76 -1.95
CA GLY A 85 5.04 14.97 -2.75
C GLY A 85 3.65 15.54 -2.48
N THR A 86 3.20 15.55 -1.20
CA THR A 86 1.87 15.97 -0.79
C THR A 86 1.88 17.22 0.08
N GLU A 87 0.72 17.88 0.21
CA GLU A 87 0.56 19.07 1.05
C GLU A 87 0.65 18.76 2.54
N ALA A 88 0.18 17.57 2.94
CA ALA A 88 0.17 17.14 4.33
C ALA A 88 0.21 15.62 4.45
N ALA A 89 0.55 15.15 5.64
CA ALA A 89 0.43 13.76 6.04
C ALA A 89 -0.11 13.66 7.48
N LEU A 90 -0.70 12.52 7.80
CA LEU A 90 -1.06 12.09 9.15
C LEU A 90 -0.41 10.73 9.38
N VAL A 91 0.53 10.64 10.31
CA VAL A 91 1.34 9.44 10.59
C VAL A 91 1.31 9.16 12.07
N ARG A 92 0.55 8.16 12.50
CA ARG A 92 0.20 8.02 13.91
C ARG A 92 0.22 6.58 14.40
N PRO A 93 0.73 6.33 15.62
CA PRO A 93 0.57 5.04 16.29
C PRO A 93 -0.90 4.74 16.65
N GLN A 94 -1.74 5.77 16.81
CA GLN A 94 -3.16 5.66 17.09
C GLN A 94 -3.97 5.12 15.89
N ILE A 95 -3.41 5.15 14.70
CA ILE A 95 -3.97 4.45 13.53
C ILE A 95 -3.49 3.00 13.60
N THR A 96 -4.30 2.11 14.14
CA THR A 96 -3.88 0.79 14.61
C THR A 96 -3.44 -0.19 13.51
N CYS A 97 -3.93 0.00 12.28
CA CYS A 97 -3.63 -0.87 11.13
C CYS A 97 -4.04 -0.22 9.81
N GLY A 98 -3.77 -0.88 8.68
CA GLY A 98 -4.16 -0.41 7.35
C GLY A 98 -5.67 -0.24 7.17
N THR A 99 -6.46 -1.21 7.63
CA THR A 99 -7.93 -1.11 7.58
C THR A 99 -8.43 0.10 8.37
N HIS A 100 -7.85 0.39 9.54
CA HIS A 100 -8.19 1.59 10.29
C HIS A 100 -7.80 2.87 9.53
N ALA A 101 -6.63 2.90 8.90
CA ALA A 101 -6.22 4.04 8.07
C ALA A 101 -7.20 4.30 6.91
N LEU A 102 -7.64 3.25 6.23
CA LEU A 102 -8.64 3.34 5.16
C LEU A 102 -10.01 3.77 5.69
N ALA A 103 -10.49 3.15 6.76
CA ALA A 103 -11.76 3.53 7.40
C ALA A 103 -11.75 4.99 7.85
N LEU A 104 -10.62 5.46 8.39
CA LEU A 104 -10.41 6.85 8.79
C LEU A 104 -10.48 7.79 7.59
N ALA A 105 -9.75 7.51 6.52
CA ALA A 105 -9.71 8.36 5.33
C ALA A 105 -11.07 8.43 4.63
N LEU A 106 -11.76 7.30 4.50
CA LEU A 106 -13.10 7.23 3.94
C LEU A 106 -14.12 7.97 4.83
N GLY A 107 -14.19 7.62 6.13
CA GLY A 107 -15.17 8.20 7.05
C GLY A 107 -14.95 9.68 7.36
N ALA A 108 -13.75 10.21 7.10
CA ALA A 108 -13.46 11.64 7.23
C ALA A 108 -13.87 12.46 6.00
N ASN A 109 -13.82 11.86 4.82
CA ASN A 109 -13.99 12.56 3.54
C ASN A 109 -15.32 12.24 2.83
N LEU A 110 -16.16 11.42 3.44
CA LEU A 110 -17.52 11.09 2.98
C LEU A 110 -18.54 11.54 4.03
N LEU A 111 -19.62 12.15 3.56
CA LEU A 111 -20.74 12.61 4.38
C LEU A 111 -22.02 11.83 4.05
N PRO A 112 -23.04 11.84 4.91
CA PRO A 112 -24.34 11.24 4.59
C PRO A 112 -24.90 11.79 3.27
N GLY A 113 -25.26 10.88 2.37
CA GLY A 113 -25.74 11.20 1.02
C GLY A 113 -24.68 11.11 -0.07
N ASP A 114 -23.38 11.08 0.27
CA ASP A 114 -22.30 10.86 -0.69
C ASP A 114 -22.26 9.42 -1.19
N GLU A 115 -21.60 9.23 -2.33
CA GLU A 115 -21.33 7.92 -2.92
C GLU A 115 -19.82 7.66 -2.98
N LEU A 116 -19.43 6.46 -2.55
CA LEU A 116 -18.11 5.88 -2.74
C LEU A 116 -18.14 4.99 -3.98
N LEU A 117 -17.25 5.22 -4.95
CA LEU A 117 -17.11 4.40 -6.15
C LEU A 117 -15.78 3.66 -6.15
N SER A 118 -15.82 2.33 -6.40
CA SER A 118 -14.64 1.53 -6.73
C SER A 118 -14.63 1.22 -8.23
N PRO A 119 -13.66 1.71 -9.00
CA PRO A 119 -13.55 1.45 -10.45
C PRO A 119 -12.71 0.23 -10.78
N VAL A 120 -12.30 -0.54 -9.79
CA VAL A 120 -11.36 -1.68 -9.91
C VAL A 120 -11.94 -2.99 -9.36
N GLY A 121 -13.26 -3.09 -9.32
CA GLY A 121 -13.97 -4.22 -8.72
C GLY A 121 -14.15 -4.10 -7.20
N GLY A 122 -14.40 -5.21 -6.53
CA GLY A 122 -14.59 -5.25 -5.09
C GLY A 122 -13.35 -4.83 -4.30
N PRO A 123 -13.52 -4.22 -3.12
CA PRO A 123 -12.42 -3.86 -2.24
C PRO A 123 -11.84 -5.09 -1.54
N TYR A 124 -10.71 -4.89 -0.84
CA TYR A 124 -10.16 -5.87 0.08
C TYR A 124 -11.20 -6.30 1.13
N ASP A 125 -11.20 -7.56 1.53
CA ASP A 125 -12.24 -8.20 2.34
C ASP A 125 -12.60 -7.46 3.64
N THR A 126 -11.58 -6.98 4.39
CA THR A 126 -11.81 -6.22 5.63
C THR A 126 -12.47 -4.86 5.39
N LEU A 127 -12.39 -4.33 4.17
CA LEU A 127 -13.00 -3.06 3.81
C LEU A 127 -14.49 -3.23 3.44
N GLU A 128 -14.93 -4.45 3.09
CA GLU A 128 -16.34 -4.73 2.81
C GLU A 128 -17.24 -4.40 4.01
N GLU A 129 -16.79 -4.70 5.23
CA GLU A 129 -17.52 -4.37 6.46
C GLU A 129 -17.44 -2.88 6.78
N VAL A 130 -16.30 -2.25 6.58
CA VAL A 130 -16.14 -0.79 6.76
C VAL A 130 -17.11 -0.03 5.84
N ILE A 131 -17.24 -0.45 4.60
CA ILE A 131 -18.17 0.15 3.62
C ILE A 131 -19.62 -0.24 3.93
N GLY A 132 -19.86 -1.46 4.38
CA GLY A 132 -21.20 -2.02 4.62
C GLY A 132 -21.72 -2.83 3.42
N ILE A 133 -20.82 -3.34 2.56
CA ILE A 133 -21.12 -4.37 1.55
C ILE A 133 -21.55 -5.63 2.28
N ARG A 134 -20.75 -6.09 3.25
CA ARG A 134 -21.17 -7.02 4.28
C ARG A 134 -21.76 -6.21 5.45
N PRO A 135 -22.96 -6.54 5.95
CA PRO A 135 -23.59 -5.83 7.05
C PRO A 135 -22.67 -5.81 8.29
N SER A 136 -22.37 -4.62 8.77
CA SER A 136 -21.60 -4.42 10.00
C SER A 136 -22.05 -3.13 10.69
N PRO A 137 -22.17 -3.13 12.03
CA PRO A 137 -22.41 -1.91 12.80
C PRO A 137 -21.31 -0.86 12.54
N CYS A 138 -21.70 0.41 12.53
CA CYS A 138 -20.82 1.54 12.33
C CYS A 138 -20.19 1.60 10.91
N SER A 139 -20.72 0.88 9.94
CA SER A 139 -20.30 0.95 8.55
C SER A 139 -20.67 2.28 7.91
N LEU A 140 -19.98 2.66 6.83
CA LEU A 140 -20.30 3.87 6.05
C LEU A 140 -21.76 3.87 5.57
N LYS A 141 -22.30 2.70 5.23
CA LYS A 141 -23.70 2.52 4.83
C LYS A 141 -24.68 2.91 5.94
N GLU A 142 -24.40 2.57 7.20
CA GLU A 142 -25.24 2.99 8.33
C GLU A 142 -25.20 4.52 8.55
N TYR A 143 -24.10 5.17 8.17
CA TYR A 143 -23.97 6.62 8.18
C TYR A 143 -24.50 7.31 6.91
N GLY A 144 -25.21 6.56 6.05
CA GLY A 144 -25.88 7.11 4.88
C GLY A 144 -24.99 7.32 3.66
N VAL A 145 -23.82 6.73 3.61
CA VAL A 145 -22.94 6.70 2.41
C VAL A 145 -23.33 5.51 1.54
N SER A 146 -23.53 5.75 0.25
CA SER A 146 -23.79 4.70 -0.73
C SER A 146 -22.48 4.17 -1.33
N TYR A 147 -22.52 2.92 -1.79
CA TYR A 147 -21.38 2.28 -2.46
C TYR A 147 -21.78 1.77 -3.84
N ARG A 148 -20.86 1.94 -4.78
CA ARG A 148 -20.95 1.41 -6.14
C ARG A 148 -19.59 0.86 -6.55
N GLN A 149 -19.60 -0.19 -7.38
CA GLN A 149 -18.38 -0.67 -8.03
C GLN A 149 -18.59 -0.86 -9.51
N VAL A 150 -17.50 -0.78 -10.26
CA VAL A 150 -17.41 -1.18 -11.66
C VAL A 150 -16.36 -2.29 -11.71
N ASP A 151 -16.78 -3.46 -12.22
CA ASP A 151 -15.89 -4.59 -12.34
C ASP A 151 -14.93 -4.39 -13.52
N LEU A 152 -13.81 -5.08 -13.47
CA LEU A 152 -12.84 -5.05 -14.56
C LEU A 152 -13.38 -5.81 -15.79
N LEU A 153 -12.93 -5.40 -16.96
CA LEU A 153 -13.19 -6.12 -18.19
C LEU A 153 -12.59 -7.54 -18.15
N PRO A 154 -13.13 -8.49 -18.93
CA PRO A 154 -12.47 -9.77 -19.14
C PRO A 154 -11.02 -9.55 -19.62
N GLY A 155 -10.05 -10.02 -18.85
CA GLY A 155 -8.62 -9.75 -19.09
C GLY A 155 -7.99 -8.70 -18.18
N GLY A 156 -8.74 -8.11 -17.23
CA GLY A 156 -8.23 -7.28 -16.15
C GLY A 156 -8.07 -5.79 -16.46
N GLY A 157 -8.50 -5.33 -17.63
CA GLY A 157 -8.49 -3.90 -18.00
C GLY A 157 -9.61 -3.11 -17.32
N PHE A 158 -9.43 -1.78 -17.20
CA PHE A 158 -10.47 -0.89 -16.67
C PHE A 158 -11.64 -0.75 -17.65
N ASP A 159 -12.86 -0.84 -17.15
CA ASP A 159 -14.08 -0.55 -17.92
C ASP A 159 -14.39 0.96 -17.88
N TYR A 160 -13.73 1.71 -18.75
CA TYR A 160 -13.90 3.17 -18.80
C TYR A 160 -15.33 3.61 -19.13
N ASP A 161 -16.06 2.86 -19.95
CA ASP A 161 -17.46 3.16 -20.26
C ASP A 161 -18.36 2.91 -19.04
N GLY A 162 -18.15 1.79 -18.36
CA GLY A 162 -18.84 1.48 -17.11
C GLY A 162 -18.55 2.50 -16.01
N ILE A 163 -17.28 2.95 -15.88
CA ILE A 163 -16.87 3.99 -14.92
C ILE A 163 -17.57 5.31 -15.24
N ARG A 164 -17.59 5.75 -16.49
CA ARG A 164 -18.27 6.98 -16.92
C ARG A 164 -19.78 6.91 -16.61
N ALA A 165 -20.41 5.77 -16.87
CA ALA A 165 -21.83 5.56 -16.57
C ALA A 165 -22.15 5.50 -15.07
N ALA A 166 -21.19 5.07 -14.26
CA ALA A 166 -21.34 4.95 -12.80
C ALA A 166 -21.17 6.29 -12.07
N ILE A 167 -20.26 7.15 -12.54
CA ILE A 167 -19.99 8.46 -11.94
C ILE A 167 -21.24 9.34 -12.06
N ASN A 168 -21.67 9.93 -10.96
CA ASN A 168 -22.86 10.78 -10.86
C ASN A 168 -22.63 11.93 -9.85
N GLU A 169 -23.64 12.77 -9.64
CA GLU A 169 -23.54 13.94 -8.76
C GLU A 169 -23.16 13.59 -7.32
N LYS A 170 -23.59 12.42 -6.81
CA LYS A 170 -23.30 11.95 -5.46
C LYS A 170 -21.92 11.33 -5.33
N THR A 171 -21.28 10.92 -6.42
CA THR A 171 -19.95 10.32 -6.39
C THR A 171 -18.94 11.31 -5.86
N LYS A 172 -18.60 11.20 -4.59
CA LYS A 172 -17.70 12.09 -3.88
C LYS A 172 -16.27 11.60 -3.84
N LEU A 173 -16.10 10.29 -3.70
CA LEU A 173 -14.79 9.68 -3.56
C LEU A 173 -14.69 8.41 -4.40
N ILE A 174 -13.56 8.28 -5.10
CA ILE A 174 -13.16 7.09 -5.83
C ILE A 174 -12.05 6.40 -5.04
N THR A 175 -12.22 5.12 -4.73
CA THR A 175 -11.21 4.31 -4.04
C THR A 175 -10.56 3.33 -5.01
N ILE A 176 -9.25 3.34 -5.06
CA ILE A 176 -8.44 2.48 -5.94
C ILE A 176 -7.52 1.63 -5.06
N GLN A 177 -7.72 0.33 -5.05
CA GLN A 177 -6.79 -0.59 -4.41
C GLN A 177 -5.67 -0.94 -5.39
N ARG A 178 -4.42 -0.52 -5.10
CA ARG A 178 -3.26 -0.73 -5.96
C ARG A 178 -2.84 -2.20 -6.02
N SER A 179 -2.66 -2.82 -4.87
CA SER A 179 -2.30 -4.23 -4.80
C SER A 179 -3.46 -5.12 -5.25
N LYS A 180 -3.14 -6.31 -5.78
CA LYS A 180 -4.18 -7.27 -6.15
C LYS A 180 -4.88 -7.88 -4.93
N GLY A 181 -4.28 -7.81 -3.74
CA GLY A 181 -4.75 -8.56 -2.59
C GLY A 181 -4.86 -10.05 -2.94
N TYR A 182 -6.00 -10.65 -2.66
CA TYR A 182 -6.32 -12.04 -3.03
C TYR A 182 -7.00 -12.18 -4.41
N ALA A 183 -7.20 -11.06 -5.14
CA ALA A 183 -7.82 -11.09 -6.44
C ALA A 183 -6.90 -11.68 -7.54
N THR A 184 -7.51 -12.13 -8.63
CA THR A 184 -6.80 -12.70 -9.78
C THR A 184 -6.17 -11.65 -10.70
N ARG A 185 -6.59 -10.39 -10.56
CA ARG A 185 -6.11 -9.28 -11.37
C ARG A 185 -4.63 -8.97 -11.07
N PRO A 186 -3.89 -8.32 -11.98
CA PRO A 186 -2.57 -7.79 -11.68
C PRO A 186 -2.64 -6.64 -10.65
N SER A 187 -1.52 -6.35 -10.00
CA SER A 187 -1.34 -5.08 -9.29
C SER A 187 -1.15 -3.95 -10.31
N TYR A 188 -1.57 -2.74 -9.95
CA TYR A 188 -1.48 -1.60 -10.87
C TYR A 188 -0.18 -0.84 -10.69
N SER A 189 0.43 -0.45 -11.80
CA SER A 189 1.52 0.54 -11.83
C SER A 189 1.00 1.93 -11.48
N VAL A 190 1.91 2.81 -11.08
CA VAL A 190 1.58 4.22 -10.83
C VAL A 190 1.06 4.89 -12.11
N GLU A 191 1.62 4.53 -13.27
CA GLU A 191 1.15 5.04 -14.56
C GLU A 191 -0.30 4.66 -14.87
N GLU A 192 -0.68 3.39 -14.67
CA GLU A 192 -2.06 2.93 -14.86
C GLU A 192 -3.03 3.62 -13.92
N ILE A 193 -2.65 3.77 -12.65
CA ILE A 193 -3.42 4.54 -11.66
C ILE A 193 -3.59 5.99 -12.11
N GLY A 194 -2.53 6.62 -12.61
CA GLY A 194 -2.58 7.99 -13.12
C GLY A 194 -3.56 8.16 -14.29
N LYS A 195 -3.56 7.23 -15.24
CA LYS A 195 -4.51 7.22 -16.35
C LYS A 195 -5.96 7.08 -15.88
N LEU A 196 -6.19 6.19 -14.91
CA LEU A 196 -7.51 5.98 -14.33
C LEU A 196 -8.00 7.22 -13.58
N ILE A 197 -7.14 7.84 -12.75
CA ILE A 197 -7.46 9.06 -12.01
C ILE A 197 -7.78 10.22 -12.97
N ALA A 198 -6.94 10.41 -14.01
CA ALA A 198 -7.16 11.46 -15.01
C ALA A 198 -8.52 11.30 -15.68
N PHE A 199 -8.88 10.09 -16.06
CA PHE A 199 -10.18 9.78 -16.64
C PHE A 199 -11.34 10.06 -15.67
N CYS A 200 -11.23 9.64 -14.42
CA CYS A 200 -12.25 9.89 -13.41
C CYS A 200 -12.45 11.40 -13.16
N LYS A 201 -11.36 12.17 -13.12
CA LYS A 201 -11.41 13.63 -12.95
C LYS A 201 -11.89 14.37 -14.22
N GLU A 202 -11.69 13.79 -15.41
CA GLU A 202 -12.36 14.28 -16.63
C GLU A 202 -13.88 14.15 -16.53
N CYS A 203 -14.37 13.02 -16.01
CA CYS A 203 -15.80 12.80 -15.81
C CYS A 203 -16.39 13.70 -14.69
N LYS A 204 -15.63 13.91 -13.60
CA LYS A 204 -16.07 14.69 -12.44
C LYS A 204 -14.86 15.39 -11.81
N PRO A 205 -14.58 16.65 -12.15
CA PRO A 205 -13.36 17.36 -11.73
C PRO A 205 -13.17 17.54 -10.23
N ASP A 206 -14.24 17.55 -9.45
CA ASP A 206 -14.22 17.71 -7.99
C ASP A 206 -14.21 16.38 -7.22
N VAL A 207 -14.17 15.25 -7.91
CA VAL A 207 -14.12 13.93 -7.27
C VAL A 207 -12.76 13.72 -6.60
N LEU A 208 -12.79 13.22 -5.36
CA LEU A 208 -11.58 12.83 -4.64
C LEU A 208 -11.15 11.42 -5.08
N CYS A 209 -9.87 11.25 -5.38
CA CYS A 209 -9.27 9.95 -5.69
C CYS A 209 -8.36 9.52 -4.54
N MET A 210 -8.71 8.44 -3.87
CA MET A 210 -7.92 7.82 -2.80
C MET A 210 -7.34 6.49 -3.28
N VAL A 211 -6.05 6.27 -3.02
CA VAL A 211 -5.39 5.01 -3.34
C VAL A 211 -5.00 4.28 -2.06
N ASP A 212 -5.50 3.05 -1.89
CA ASP A 212 -4.90 2.09 -0.96
C ASP A 212 -3.56 1.66 -1.54
N ASN A 213 -2.49 2.19 -0.97
CA ASN A 213 -1.13 2.00 -1.47
C ASN A 213 -0.38 0.87 -0.75
N CYS A 214 -1.07 0.10 0.10
CA CYS A 214 -0.46 -1.02 0.82
C CYS A 214 0.28 -1.96 -0.14
N TYR A 215 1.54 -2.25 0.19
CA TYR A 215 2.52 -3.03 -0.60
C TYR A 215 3.00 -2.35 -1.89
N GLY A 216 2.52 -1.14 -2.22
CA GLY A 216 2.98 -0.39 -3.39
C GLY A 216 4.07 0.63 -3.10
N GLU A 217 4.21 1.04 -1.84
CA GLU A 217 5.13 2.09 -1.44
C GLU A 217 6.58 1.71 -1.78
N PHE A 218 7.28 2.61 -2.44
CA PHE A 218 8.69 2.48 -2.88
C PHE A 218 8.98 1.31 -3.85
N VAL A 219 7.93 0.70 -4.42
CA VAL A 219 8.10 -0.31 -5.50
C VAL A 219 8.43 0.35 -6.84
N GLU A 220 8.00 1.60 -7.02
CA GLU A 220 8.33 2.46 -8.16
C GLU A 220 8.97 3.77 -7.67
N THR A 221 9.51 4.57 -8.57
CA THR A 221 10.12 5.87 -8.22
C THR A 221 9.08 6.94 -7.89
N GLN A 222 7.88 6.80 -8.45
CA GLN A 222 6.73 7.66 -8.20
C GLN A 222 5.71 6.98 -7.30
N GLU A 223 4.94 7.79 -6.59
CA GLU A 223 3.80 7.37 -5.80
C GLU A 223 2.48 7.85 -6.45
N PRO A 224 1.34 7.24 -6.15
CA PRO A 224 0.06 7.63 -6.78
C PRO A 224 -0.29 9.12 -6.62
N THR A 225 0.20 9.77 -5.57
CA THR A 225 0.04 11.23 -5.36
C THR A 225 0.75 12.07 -6.42
N ASN A 226 1.85 11.56 -7.00
CA ASN A 226 2.58 12.24 -8.07
C ASN A 226 1.83 12.24 -9.42
N VAL A 227 0.81 11.39 -9.54
CA VAL A 227 -0.01 11.21 -10.75
C VAL A 227 -1.47 11.57 -10.54
N GLY A 228 -1.78 12.33 -9.47
CA GLY A 228 -3.08 12.97 -9.28
C GLY A 228 -3.99 12.38 -8.22
N ALA A 229 -3.53 11.37 -7.44
CA ALA A 229 -4.28 10.93 -6.27
C ALA A 229 -4.36 12.05 -5.22
N ASP A 230 -5.57 12.29 -4.69
CA ASP A 230 -5.80 13.28 -3.65
C ASP A 230 -5.36 12.77 -2.28
N MET A 231 -5.38 11.44 -2.10
CA MET A 231 -4.89 10.76 -0.90
C MET A 231 -4.26 9.42 -1.25
N VAL A 232 -3.20 9.07 -0.53
CA VAL A 232 -2.68 7.70 -0.41
C VAL A 232 -2.75 7.26 1.03
N VAL A 233 -3.08 5.99 1.24
CA VAL A 233 -3.35 5.42 2.56
C VAL A 233 -2.62 4.10 2.70
N GLY A 234 -2.08 3.82 3.89
CA GLY A 234 -1.46 2.53 4.14
C GLY A 234 -1.09 2.28 5.60
N SER A 235 -0.39 1.20 5.81
CA SER A 235 -0.01 0.67 7.12
C SER A 235 1.49 0.77 7.36
N LEU A 236 1.88 1.18 8.57
CA LEU A 236 3.30 1.20 8.94
C LEU A 236 3.86 -0.19 9.26
N ILE A 237 3.03 -1.20 9.52
CA ILE A 237 3.51 -2.58 9.70
C ILE A 237 3.89 -3.27 8.37
N LYS A 238 3.74 -2.55 7.24
CA LYS A 238 4.09 -2.99 5.89
C LYS A 238 5.34 -2.24 5.39
N ASN A 239 5.36 -1.88 4.11
CA ASN A 239 6.53 -1.30 3.43
C ASN A 239 7.18 -0.15 4.19
N LEU A 240 6.43 0.90 4.54
CA LEU A 240 7.01 2.12 5.12
C LEU A 240 7.56 1.95 6.54
N GLY A 241 7.13 0.93 7.25
CA GLY A 241 7.70 0.65 8.56
C GLY A 241 9.04 -0.07 8.52
N GLY A 242 9.53 -0.48 7.34
CA GLY A 242 10.85 -1.08 7.15
C GLY A 242 11.12 -2.29 8.06
N GLY A 243 10.06 -3.02 8.47
CA GLY A 243 10.15 -4.12 9.42
C GLY A 243 10.35 -3.71 10.88
N LEU A 244 10.38 -2.40 11.20
CA LEU A 244 10.64 -1.88 12.55
C LEU A 244 9.41 -1.29 13.23
N ALA A 245 8.46 -0.73 12.48
CA ALA A 245 7.26 -0.15 13.07
C ALA A 245 6.33 -1.25 13.61
N PRO A 246 6.05 -1.27 14.94
CA PRO A 246 5.24 -2.32 15.54
C PRO A 246 3.73 -2.14 15.34
N THR A 247 3.31 -0.95 14.93
CA THR A 247 1.93 -0.52 14.72
C THR A 247 1.92 0.74 13.88
N GLY A 248 0.74 1.29 13.65
CA GLY A 248 0.60 2.59 13.01
C GLY A 248 0.09 2.51 11.58
N GLY A 249 -0.38 3.66 11.11
CA GLY A 249 -0.83 3.88 9.76
C GLY A 249 -0.53 5.30 9.31
N TYR A 250 -0.70 5.54 8.02
CA TYR A 250 -0.50 6.85 7.43
C TYR A 250 -1.60 7.19 6.42
N VAL A 251 -1.84 8.49 6.30
CA VAL A 251 -2.60 9.09 5.20
C VAL A 251 -1.79 10.29 4.72
N CYS A 252 -1.41 10.33 3.44
CA CYS A 252 -0.74 11.47 2.82
C CYS A 252 -1.60 12.02 1.69
N GLY A 253 -1.69 13.34 1.53
CA GLY A 253 -2.52 13.92 0.47
C GLY A 253 -2.76 15.42 0.62
N ARG A 254 -3.90 15.85 0.05
CA ARG A 254 -4.34 17.25 0.14
C ARG A 254 -4.58 17.65 1.59
N LYS A 255 -4.13 18.83 1.94
CA LYS A 255 -4.21 19.37 3.30
C LYS A 255 -5.61 19.27 3.90
N GLU A 256 -6.63 19.66 3.14
CA GLU A 256 -8.03 19.60 3.58
C GLU A 256 -8.46 18.17 3.95
N CYS A 257 -8.10 17.19 3.12
CA CYS A 257 -8.45 15.79 3.38
C CYS A 257 -7.75 15.26 4.64
N ILE A 258 -6.49 15.64 4.83
CA ILE A 258 -5.69 15.21 5.98
C ILE A 258 -6.18 15.87 7.28
N GLU A 259 -6.58 17.12 7.23
CA GLU A 259 -7.17 17.81 8.40
C GLU A 259 -8.47 17.12 8.83
N ARG A 260 -9.34 16.75 7.89
CA ARG A 260 -10.55 15.96 8.18
C ARG A 260 -10.21 14.62 8.83
N CYS A 261 -9.18 13.90 8.32
CA CYS A 261 -8.69 12.68 8.94
C CYS A 261 -8.22 12.91 10.38
N ALA A 262 -7.51 13.99 10.64
CA ALA A 262 -7.05 14.32 11.99
C ALA A 262 -8.22 14.60 12.96
N TYR A 263 -9.25 15.33 12.51
CA TYR A 263 -10.47 15.53 13.30
C TYR A 263 -11.22 14.21 13.54
N ARG A 264 -11.25 13.32 12.58
CA ARG A 264 -11.91 12.02 12.73
C ARG A 264 -11.14 11.07 13.63
N LEU A 265 -9.82 11.14 13.60
CA LEU A 265 -8.94 10.30 14.44
C LEU A 265 -9.01 10.69 15.92
N SER A 266 -9.07 11.99 16.21
CA SER A 266 -9.17 12.53 17.56
C SER A 266 -10.61 13.01 17.83
N ALA A 267 -10.85 14.30 17.66
CA ALA A 267 -12.16 14.90 17.74
C ALA A 267 -12.19 16.24 16.97
N PRO A 268 -13.37 16.69 16.48
CA PRO A 268 -13.52 18.04 15.99
C PRO A 268 -13.07 19.08 17.05
N GLY A 269 -12.25 20.02 16.64
CA GLY A 269 -11.65 21.03 17.51
C GLY A 269 -10.29 20.66 18.10
N LEU A 270 -9.90 19.39 18.14
CA LEU A 270 -8.57 18.93 18.58
C LEU A 270 -7.67 18.63 17.37
N GLY A 271 -8.16 17.79 16.44
CA GLY A 271 -7.43 17.48 15.20
C GLY A 271 -6.02 16.97 15.43
N ARG A 272 -5.04 17.64 14.81
CA ARG A 272 -3.63 17.24 14.81
C ARG A 272 -2.89 17.58 16.10
N GLU A 273 -3.43 18.45 16.95
CA GLU A 273 -2.74 18.96 18.15
C GLU A 273 -2.51 17.87 19.20
N VAL A 274 -3.35 16.83 19.21
CA VAL A 274 -3.28 15.75 20.19
C VAL A 274 -2.79 14.43 19.56
N GLY A 275 -2.38 13.51 20.42
CA GLY A 275 -1.89 12.18 20.06
C GLY A 275 -0.40 12.01 20.36
N ALA A 276 -0.10 11.58 21.56
CA ALA A 276 1.26 11.33 22.01
C ALA A 276 1.92 10.23 21.16
N ASN A 277 3.23 10.34 20.94
CA ASN A 277 3.99 9.39 20.12
C ASN A 277 4.32 8.06 20.84
N LEU A 278 4.19 8.02 22.18
CA LEU A 278 4.42 6.84 23.02
C LEU A 278 5.81 6.20 22.85
N GLY A 279 6.82 6.96 22.43
CA GLY A 279 8.17 6.47 22.18
C GLY A 279 8.37 5.71 20.87
N LEU A 280 7.39 5.71 19.96
CA LEU A 280 7.44 4.94 18.72
C LEU A 280 8.12 5.67 17.56
N LEU A 281 8.44 6.97 17.71
CA LEU A 281 9.01 7.76 16.61
C LEU A 281 10.35 7.23 16.11
N THR A 282 11.19 6.71 17.00
CA THR A 282 12.47 6.08 16.59
C THR A 282 12.21 4.97 15.57
N SER A 283 11.27 4.06 15.87
CA SER A 283 10.92 2.95 14.95
C SER A 283 10.31 3.46 13.66
N PHE A 284 9.53 4.54 13.69
CA PHE A 284 8.88 5.10 12.48
C PHE A 284 9.89 5.80 11.58
N TYR A 285 10.79 6.62 12.14
CA TYR A 285 11.84 7.27 11.35
C TYR A 285 12.84 6.27 10.78
N GLN A 286 13.32 5.34 11.61
CA GLN A 286 14.24 4.30 11.18
C GLN A 286 13.57 3.35 10.17
N GLY A 287 12.30 3.03 10.40
CA GLY A 287 11.51 2.22 9.47
C GLY A 287 11.41 2.86 8.11
N LEU A 288 11.03 4.14 8.04
CA LEU A 288 10.98 4.90 6.78
C LEU A 288 12.36 4.96 6.10
N PHE A 289 13.43 5.18 6.88
CA PHE A 289 14.79 5.23 6.35
C PHE A 289 15.21 3.89 5.72
N LEU A 290 14.87 2.77 6.33
CA LEU A 290 15.20 1.43 5.84
C LEU A 290 14.22 0.91 4.77
N ALA A 291 13.03 1.48 4.68
CA ALA A 291 11.96 1.00 3.80
C ALA A 291 12.39 0.77 2.35
N PRO A 292 13.13 1.68 1.67
CA PRO A 292 13.55 1.43 0.28
C PRO A 292 14.38 0.15 0.13
N THR A 293 15.30 -0.13 1.06
CA THR A 293 16.14 -1.33 1.07
C THR A 293 15.31 -2.59 1.38
N VAL A 294 14.43 -2.53 2.37
CA VAL A 294 13.57 -3.66 2.76
C VAL A 294 12.60 -4.01 1.62
N VAL A 295 11.99 -3.00 1.00
CA VAL A 295 11.08 -3.19 -0.14
C VAL A 295 11.81 -3.80 -1.34
N SER A 296 12.99 -3.28 -1.69
CA SER A 296 13.78 -3.84 -2.80
C SER A 296 14.15 -5.29 -2.55
N SER A 297 14.53 -5.65 -1.33
CA SER A 297 14.83 -7.03 -0.95
C SER A 297 13.61 -7.94 -1.11
N ALA A 298 12.43 -7.49 -0.67
CA ALA A 298 11.18 -8.23 -0.83
C ALA A 298 10.81 -8.43 -2.31
N VAL A 299 10.91 -7.38 -3.13
CA VAL A 299 10.63 -7.44 -4.57
C VAL A 299 11.62 -8.37 -5.28
N ARG A 300 12.92 -8.31 -4.94
CA ARG A 300 13.94 -9.25 -5.47
C ARG A 300 13.59 -10.71 -5.13
N GLY A 301 13.16 -10.94 -3.89
CA GLY A 301 12.73 -12.30 -3.46
C GLY A 301 11.52 -12.79 -4.27
N ALA A 302 10.53 -11.92 -4.51
CA ALA A 302 9.36 -12.27 -5.32
C ALA A 302 9.71 -12.54 -6.79
N VAL A 303 10.56 -11.71 -7.40
CA VAL A 303 11.04 -11.89 -8.78
C VAL A 303 11.86 -13.18 -8.91
N PHE A 304 12.73 -13.48 -7.93
CA PHE A 304 13.48 -14.73 -7.90
C PHE A 304 12.56 -15.95 -7.81
N ALA A 305 11.57 -15.92 -6.91
CA ALA A 305 10.60 -17.00 -6.77
C ALA A 305 9.81 -17.23 -8.07
N ALA A 306 9.34 -16.17 -8.70
CA ALA A 306 8.66 -16.25 -10.01
C ALA A 306 9.55 -16.89 -11.07
N GLY A 307 10.80 -16.47 -11.20
CA GLY A 307 11.78 -17.06 -12.12
C GLY A 307 12.06 -18.54 -11.83
N CYS A 308 12.03 -18.96 -10.56
CA CYS A 308 12.14 -20.38 -10.22
C CYS A 308 10.94 -21.19 -10.72
N TYR A 309 9.71 -20.70 -10.52
CA TYR A 309 8.50 -21.36 -10.99
C TYR A 309 8.45 -21.44 -12.51
N GLU A 310 8.77 -20.34 -13.20
CA GLU A 310 8.84 -20.30 -14.67
C GLU A 310 9.85 -21.29 -15.22
N LYS A 311 11.06 -21.33 -14.65
CA LYS A 311 12.11 -22.28 -15.08
C LYS A 311 11.76 -23.74 -14.81
N LEU A 312 10.95 -24.03 -13.80
CA LEU A 312 10.40 -25.36 -13.51
C LEU A 312 9.21 -25.72 -14.41
N GLY A 313 8.79 -24.81 -15.31
CA GLY A 313 7.67 -25.03 -16.22
C GLY A 313 6.29 -24.93 -15.58
N PHE A 314 6.23 -24.34 -14.37
CA PHE A 314 4.93 -24.09 -13.74
C PHE A 314 4.12 -23.05 -14.54
N ARG A 315 2.86 -23.38 -14.76
CA ARG A 315 1.88 -22.48 -15.40
C ARG A 315 0.65 -22.38 -14.53
N GLU A 316 0.07 -21.18 -14.44
CA GLU A 316 -1.21 -21.01 -13.78
C GLU A 316 -2.30 -21.70 -14.61
N VAL A 317 -3.05 -22.61 -13.98
CA VAL A 317 -4.10 -23.40 -14.63
C VAL A 317 -5.48 -23.14 -14.00
N GLY A 318 -5.55 -22.40 -12.91
CA GLY A 318 -6.81 -22.09 -12.26
C GLY A 318 -6.68 -21.71 -10.80
N ARG A 319 -7.86 -21.57 -10.15
CA ARG A 319 -7.98 -21.25 -8.74
C ARG A 319 -9.01 -22.14 -8.08
N ARG A 320 -8.74 -22.55 -6.84
CA ARG A 320 -9.74 -23.13 -5.97
C ARG A 320 -10.33 -22.02 -5.11
N LYS A 321 -11.56 -21.66 -5.35
CA LYS A 321 -12.29 -20.67 -4.55
C LYS A 321 -12.43 -21.13 -3.11
N ASN A 322 -12.18 -20.21 -2.17
CA ASN A 322 -12.34 -20.42 -0.73
C ASN A 322 -11.59 -21.67 -0.19
N TYR A 323 -10.41 -21.95 -0.72
CA TYR A 323 -9.61 -23.13 -0.35
C TYR A 323 -9.14 -23.04 1.10
N TYR A 324 -8.67 -21.87 1.53
CA TYR A 324 -8.31 -21.58 2.91
C TYR A 324 -9.54 -21.05 3.63
N ARG A 325 -10.44 -21.97 4.03
CA ARG A 325 -11.78 -21.67 4.54
C ARG A 325 -11.80 -20.72 5.74
N GLU A 326 -10.82 -20.82 6.63
CA GLU A 326 -10.70 -19.97 7.81
C GLU A 326 -10.30 -18.54 7.46
N LEU A 327 -9.62 -18.35 6.34
CA LEU A 327 -9.14 -17.06 5.82
C LEU A 327 -10.02 -16.54 4.67
N HIS A 328 -11.00 -17.33 4.22
CA HIS A 328 -11.82 -17.04 3.03
C HIS A 328 -10.97 -16.78 1.75
N GLU A 329 -9.81 -17.44 1.66
CA GLU A 329 -8.86 -17.25 0.58
C GLU A 329 -8.93 -18.33 -0.50
N ASP A 330 -8.64 -17.91 -1.73
CA ASP A 330 -8.46 -18.81 -2.86
C ASP A 330 -7.03 -19.35 -2.94
N ALA A 331 -6.87 -20.62 -3.29
CA ALA A 331 -5.55 -21.14 -3.64
C ALA A 331 -5.29 -20.99 -5.14
N LEU A 332 -4.16 -20.40 -5.48
CA LEU A 332 -3.65 -20.41 -6.85
C LEU A 332 -3.24 -21.81 -7.23
N LEU A 333 -3.81 -22.34 -8.30
CA LEU A 333 -3.42 -23.64 -8.85
C LEU A 333 -2.37 -23.42 -9.94
N MET A 334 -1.16 -23.88 -9.66
CA MET A 334 -0.12 -23.98 -10.68
C MET A 334 0.13 -25.45 -10.99
N THR A 335 0.30 -25.77 -12.25
CA THR A 335 0.67 -27.10 -12.68
C THR A 335 2.00 -27.09 -13.43
N VAL A 336 2.70 -28.18 -13.33
CA VAL A 336 3.83 -28.55 -14.18
C VAL A 336 3.55 -29.94 -14.71
N GLU A 337 3.66 -30.14 -16.01
CA GLU A 337 3.61 -31.46 -16.62
C GLU A 337 4.99 -32.06 -16.55
N PHE A 338 5.08 -33.19 -15.89
CA PHE A 338 6.31 -34.03 -15.95
C PHE A 338 6.17 -34.95 -17.14
N ASP A 339 7.07 -34.84 -18.11
CA ASP A 339 7.22 -35.87 -19.11
C ASP A 339 7.66 -37.19 -18.40
N HIS A 340 6.69 -38.03 -18.12
CA HIS A 340 6.97 -39.41 -17.82
C HIS A 340 7.42 -40.05 -19.15
N GLY A 341 8.72 -39.93 -19.44
CA GLY A 341 9.31 -40.69 -20.54
C GLY A 341 9.02 -42.18 -20.37
N PRO A 342 9.00 -42.97 -21.46
CA PRO A 342 8.59 -44.34 -21.47
C PRO A 342 9.39 -45.23 -20.55
#